data_57bcd8a3874de65d953ea15f68b1ca14
#
_entry.id   57bcd8a3874de65d953ea15f68b1ca14
#
_cell.length_a   1.000
_cell.length_b   1.000
_cell.length_c   1.000
_cell.angle_alpha   90.00
_cell.angle_beta   90.00
_cell.angle_gamma   90.00
#
_symmetry.space_group_name_H-M   'P 1'
#
loop_
_entity.id
_entity.type
_entity.pdbx_description
1 polymer ?
#
loop_
_entity_poly.entity_id
_entity_poly.type
_entity_poly.pdbx_seq_one_letter_code
_entity_poly.pdbx_strand_id
1 'polypeptide(L)'
;QRTTVNGQKDSVKITIPFIDDASIENAIHCWTTALMFNMDNDVIARKMEYLSPVAMRMELKSGINNCDIIDDSYNSDFNALTIALDFMNQQHSHKERVVILSDILQSELREEELYDKIAKLLKNKGVNFVVGIGEAISRQKEKFKIRKEFYKDTKEFLSDYPVESFHNQLI
;
A
#
# COMPACT_ATOMS: atom_id res chain seq x y z
N GLN A 1 8.86 -10.45 -10.75
CA GLN A 1 10.10 -10.60 -9.94
C GLN A 1 9.86 -11.63 -8.84
N ARG A 2 10.91 -12.24 -8.33
CA ARG A 2 10.81 -13.29 -7.31
C ARG A 2 11.93 -13.12 -6.29
N THR A 3 11.65 -13.41 -5.02
CA THR A 3 12.64 -13.40 -3.94
C THR A 3 12.95 -14.83 -3.52
N THR A 4 14.20 -15.09 -3.17
CA THR A 4 14.64 -16.37 -2.60
C THR A 4 15.03 -16.16 -1.15
N VAL A 5 14.46 -16.97 -0.25
CA VAL A 5 14.78 -16.98 1.18
C VAL A 5 15.46 -18.28 1.54
N ASN A 6 16.56 -18.21 2.29
CA ASN A 6 17.33 -19.35 2.73
C ASN A 6 17.13 -19.58 4.23
N GLY A 7 16.76 -20.79 4.63
CA GLY A 7 16.77 -21.19 6.02
C GLY A 7 18.17 -21.49 6.55
N GLN A 8 18.42 -21.20 7.84
CA GLN A 8 19.74 -21.43 8.46
C GLN A 8 19.98 -22.90 8.84
N LYS A 9 18.93 -23.68 9.06
CA LYS A 9 19.00 -25.12 9.32
C LYS A 9 18.45 -25.86 8.10
N ASP A 10 19.09 -26.96 7.73
CA ASP A 10 18.69 -27.93 6.69
C ASP A 10 18.71 -27.40 5.24
N SER A 11 19.35 -26.29 4.96
CA SER A 11 19.55 -25.74 3.61
C SER A 11 18.27 -25.62 2.78
N VAL A 12 17.11 -25.48 3.42
CA VAL A 12 15.84 -25.32 2.71
C VAL A 12 15.80 -23.94 2.08
N LYS A 13 15.52 -23.94 0.79
CA LYS A 13 15.42 -22.74 -0.03
C LYS A 13 14.01 -22.64 -0.55
N ILE A 14 13.33 -21.53 -0.27
CA ILE A 14 12.04 -21.22 -0.84
C ILE A 14 12.13 -20.05 -1.82
N THR A 15 11.35 -20.13 -2.87
CA THR A 15 11.16 -19.03 -3.82
C THR A 15 9.72 -18.54 -3.71
N ILE A 16 9.56 -17.22 -3.60
CA ILE A 16 8.25 -16.58 -3.47
C ILE A 16 8.06 -15.52 -4.55
N PRO A 17 6.82 -15.31 -5.03
CA PRO A 17 6.54 -14.34 -6.09
C PRO A 17 6.35 -12.90 -5.56
N PHE A 18 7.08 -12.51 -4.50
CA PHE A 18 7.02 -11.20 -3.88
C PHE A 18 8.41 -10.59 -3.77
N ILE A 19 8.46 -9.25 -3.76
CA ILE A 19 9.71 -8.49 -3.64
C ILE A 19 9.65 -7.43 -2.54
N ASP A 20 8.45 -7.13 -2.02
CA ASP A 20 8.25 -6.19 -0.92
C ASP A 20 8.46 -6.86 0.44
N ASP A 21 8.97 -6.08 1.40
CA ASP A 21 9.36 -6.58 2.72
C ASP A 21 8.18 -7.18 3.49
N ALA A 22 6.99 -6.58 3.40
CA ALA A 22 5.81 -7.03 4.14
C ALA A 22 5.33 -8.39 3.63
N SER A 23 5.27 -8.61 2.32
CA SER A 23 4.91 -9.90 1.72
C SER A 23 5.97 -10.97 2.00
N ILE A 24 7.26 -10.59 1.99
CA ILE A 24 8.36 -11.49 2.35
C ILE A 24 8.24 -11.93 3.82
N GLU A 25 7.99 -11.00 4.75
CA GLU A 25 7.81 -11.30 6.17
C GLU A 25 6.61 -12.21 6.40
N ASN A 26 5.46 -11.94 5.76
CA ASN A 26 4.29 -12.80 5.82
C ASN A 26 4.56 -14.21 5.29
N ALA A 27 5.30 -14.34 4.19
CA ALA A 27 5.69 -15.64 3.65
C ALA A 27 6.60 -16.40 4.62
N ILE A 28 7.53 -15.72 5.30
CA ILE A 28 8.38 -16.31 6.34
C ILE A 28 7.53 -16.83 7.52
N HIS A 29 6.54 -16.06 7.96
CA HIS A 29 5.61 -16.51 9.00
C HIS A 29 4.82 -17.75 8.57
N CYS A 30 4.31 -17.78 7.34
CA CYS A 30 3.65 -18.95 6.78
C CYS A 30 4.58 -20.17 6.73
N TRP A 31 5.82 -19.97 6.29
CA TRP A 31 6.84 -21.03 6.26
C TRP A 31 7.12 -21.57 7.65
N THR A 32 7.40 -20.70 8.62
CA THR A 32 7.67 -21.09 10.00
C THR A 32 6.50 -21.87 10.59
N THR A 33 5.27 -21.43 10.36
CA THR A 33 4.06 -22.10 10.81
C THR A 33 3.93 -23.49 10.19
N ALA A 34 4.17 -23.64 8.88
CA ALA A 34 4.13 -24.92 8.20
C ALA A 34 5.16 -25.91 8.76
N LEU A 35 6.37 -25.43 9.08
CA LEU A 35 7.40 -26.24 9.76
C LEU A 35 6.97 -26.69 11.16
N MET A 36 6.29 -25.82 11.93
CA MET A 36 5.74 -26.19 13.25
C MET A 36 4.68 -27.30 13.16
N PHE A 37 3.95 -27.37 12.06
CA PHE A 37 3.02 -28.46 11.76
C PHE A 37 3.69 -29.69 11.12
N ASN A 38 5.01 -29.76 11.11
CA ASN A 38 5.81 -30.84 10.52
C ASN A 38 5.46 -31.15 9.05
N MET A 39 5.14 -30.10 8.28
CA MET A 39 4.94 -30.25 6.83
C MET A 39 6.28 -30.55 6.15
N ASP A 40 6.22 -31.38 5.12
CA ASP A 40 7.39 -31.73 4.31
C ASP A 40 7.96 -30.51 3.58
N ASN A 41 9.29 -30.35 3.62
CA ASN A 41 10.01 -29.19 3.06
C ASN A 41 9.77 -29.02 1.55
N ASP A 42 9.70 -30.11 0.79
CA ASP A 42 9.46 -30.04 -0.65
C ASP A 42 8.03 -29.62 -0.96
N VAL A 43 7.09 -29.99 -0.09
CA VAL A 43 5.69 -29.54 -0.20
C VAL A 43 5.61 -28.05 0.09
N ILE A 44 6.27 -27.58 1.15
CA ILE A 44 6.30 -26.16 1.51
C ILE A 44 6.92 -25.35 0.36
N ALA A 45 8.09 -25.74 -0.12
CA ALA A 45 8.80 -25.03 -1.18
C ALA A 45 7.92 -24.87 -2.43
N ARG A 46 7.29 -25.97 -2.87
CA ARG A 46 6.37 -25.93 -4.03
C ARG A 46 5.17 -25.00 -3.79
N LYS A 47 4.55 -25.04 -2.61
CA LYS A 47 3.38 -24.19 -2.31
C LYS A 47 3.74 -22.70 -2.23
N MET A 48 4.92 -22.40 -1.71
CA MET A 48 5.41 -21.01 -1.61
C MET A 48 5.61 -20.35 -2.98
N GLU A 49 5.97 -21.09 -4.01
CA GLU A 49 6.11 -20.58 -5.38
C GLU A 49 4.78 -20.10 -6.00
N TYR A 50 3.66 -20.65 -5.53
CA TYR A 50 2.32 -20.39 -6.03
C TYR A 50 1.50 -19.45 -5.14
N LEU A 51 2.14 -18.78 -4.18
CA LEU A 51 1.47 -17.74 -3.42
C LEU A 51 0.99 -16.64 -4.37
N SER A 52 -0.17 -16.11 -4.09
CA SER A 52 -0.73 -14.96 -4.82
C SER A 52 -0.84 -13.77 -3.88
N PRO A 53 -0.71 -12.54 -4.39
CA PRO A 53 -1.00 -11.34 -3.61
C PRO A 53 -2.41 -11.41 -3.03
N VAL A 54 -2.57 -10.92 -1.82
CA VAL A 54 -3.91 -10.72 -1.24
C VAL A 54 -4.50 -9.48 -1.89
N ALA A 55 -5.71 -9.60 -2.43
CA ALA A 55 -6.39 -8.47 -3.05
C ALA A 55 -6.47 -7.27 -2.08
N MET A 56 -6.37 -6.05 -2.61
CA MET A 56 -6.37 -4.79 -1.86
C MET A 56 -5.24 -4.67 -0.81
N ARG A 57 -4.13 -5.40 -0.98
CA ARG A 57 -2.93 -5.35 -0.14
C ARG A 57 -1.70 -5.08 -1.02
N MET A 58 -1.33 -3.81 -1.18
CA MET A 58 -0.21 -3.34 -2.02
C MET A 58 -0.20 -3.97 -3.42
N GLU A 59 -1.38 -4.17 -3.99
CA GLU A 59 -1.53 -4.76 -5.31
C GLU A 59 -1.26 -3.72 -6.39
N LEU A 60 -0.23 -3.95 -7.21
CA LEU A 60 0.09 -3.06 -8.34
C LEU A 60 -0.73 -3.45 -9.56
N LYS A 61 -1.54 -2.53 -10.05
CA LYS A 61 -2.44 -2.69 -11.19
C LYS A 61 -2.16 -1.63 -12.26
N SER A 62 -2.31 -1.98 -13.51
CA SER A 62 -2.35 -0.99 -14.59
C SER A 62 -3.74 -0.34 -14.65
N GLY A 63 -3.76 0.98 -14.59
CA GLY A 63 -4.95 1.80 -14.73
C GLY A 63 -5.16 2.29 -16.17
N ILE A 64 -6.12 3.21 -16.34
CA ILE A 64 -6.36 3.90 -17.61
C ILE A 64 -5.34 5.05 -17.79
N ASN A 65 -5.25 5.59 -19.02
CA ASN A 65 -4.46 6.78 -19.35
C ASN A 65 -2.98 6.69 -18.89
N ASN A 66 -2.38 5.50 -19.02
CA ASN A 66 -1.01 5.23 -18.58
C ASN A 66 -0.77 5.55 -17.10
N CYS A 67 -1.74 5.23 -16.24
CA CYS A 67 -1.57 5.27 -14.79
C CYS A 67 -1.27 3.87 -14.26
N ASP A 68 -0.47 3.80 -13.20
CA ASP A 68 -0.34 2.62 -12.35
C ASP A 68 -1.03 2.88 -11.01
N ILE A 69 -1.68 1.86 -10.45
CA ILE A 69 -2.45 1.95 -9.21
C ILE A 69 -1.87 0.97 -8.19
N ILE A 70 -1.53 1.47 -7.03
CA ILE A 70 -1.20 0.65 -5.85
C ILE A 70 -2.45 0.56 -4.99
N ASP A 71 -3.11 -0.58 -5.02
CA ASP A 71 -4.32 -0.82 -4.23
C ASP A 71 -3.97 -1.41 -2.86
N ASP A 72 -4.05 -0.57 -1.82
CA ASP A 72 -3.87 -0.95 -0.41
C ASP A 72 -5.08 -0.51 0.43
N SER A 73 -6.28 -0.73 -0.13
CA SER A 73 -7.54 -0.20 0.41
C SER A 73 -8.20 -1.09 1.48
N TYR A 74 -7.66 -2.27 1.80
CA TYR A 74 -8.27 -3.19 2.75
C TYR A 74 -8.31 -2.66 4.18
N ASN A 75 -7.21 -2.06 4.65
CA ASN A 75 -7.11 -1.44 5.97
C ASN A 75 -6.28 -0.17 5.86
N SER A 76 -6.72 0.90 6.52
CA SER A 76 -6.00 2.15 6.53
C SER A 76 -5.65 2.54 7.96
N ASP A 77 -4.36 2.44 8.28
CA ASP A 77 -3.76 3.02 9.48
C ASP A 77 -2.47 3.78 9.11
N PHE A 78 -1.88 4.50 10.06
CA PHE A 78 -0.70 5.32 9.81
C PHE A 78 0.52 4.49 9.38
N ASN A 79 0.70 3.29 9.95
CA ASN A 79 1.83 2.42 9.63
C ASN A 79 1.65 1.77 8.25
N ALA A 80 0.45 1.26 7.95
CA ALA A 80 0.11 0.73 6.63
C ALA A 80 0.33 1.79 5.54
N LEU A 81 -0.15 3.03 5.75
CA LEU A 81 0.10 4.14 4.82
C LEU A 81 1.60 4.39 4.63
N THR A 82 2.41 4.31 5.70
CA THR A 82 3.86 4.50 5.58
C THR A 82 4.49 3.43 4.69
N ILE A 83 4.11 2.17 4.89
CA ILE A 83 4.61 1.03 4.10
C ILE A 83 4.18 1.17 2.63
N ALA A 84 2.91 1.52 2.37
CA ALA A 84 2.41 1.73 1.01
C ALA A 84 3.16 2.86 0.28
N LEU A 85 3.47 3.96 0.98
CA LEU A 85 4.27 5.05 0.41
C LEU A 85 5.73 4.65 0.17
N ASP A 86 6.30 3.78 1.00
CA ASP A 86 7.63 3.23 0.75
C ASP A 86 7.64 2.31 -0.48
N PHE A 87 6.62 1.49 -0.64
CA PHE A 87 6.42 0.70 -1.84
C PHE A 87 6.22 1.57 -3.08
N MET A 88 5.42 2.64 -2.98
CA MET A 88 5.25 3.65 -4.05
C MET A 88 6.60 4.25 -4.46
N ASN A 89 7.48 4.53 -3.50
CA ASN A 89 8.80 5.10 -3.78
C ASN A 89 9.78 4.14 -4.48
N GLN A 90 9.56 2.84 -4.35
CA GLN A 90 10.33 1.82 -5.07
C GLN A 90 9.89 1.69 -6.54
N GLN A 91 8.72 2.22 -6.88
CA GLN A 91 8.25 2.23 -8.26
C GLN A 91 8.85 3.42 -9.00
N HIS A 92 9.42 3.16 -10.17
CA HIS A 92 10.08 4.19 -10.99
C HIS A 92 9.32 4.49 -12.30
N SER A 93 8.12 3.94 -12.44
CA SER A 93 7.31 4.05 -13.66
C SER A 93 6.83 5.47 -13.94
N HIS A 94 6.53 6.25 -12.90
CA HIS A 94 5.94 7.57 -13.02
C HIS A 94 6.64 8.62 -12.13
N LYS A 95 6.65 9.88 -12.62
CA LYS A 95 7.20 11.01 -11.86
C LYS A 95 6.17 11.66 -10.94
N GLU A 96 4.90 11.64 -11.33
CA GLU A 96 3.80 12.21 -10.55
C GLU A 96 3.16 11.13 -9.67
N ARG A 97 3.08 11.43 -8.38
CA ARG A 97 2.56 10.55 -7.34
C ARG A 97 1.31 11.15 -6.73
N VAL A 98 0.23 10.40 -6.80
CA VAL A 98 -1.08 10.77 -6.25
C VAL A 98 -1.43 9.82 -5.13
N VAL A 99 -2.06 10.33 -4.08
CA VAL A 99 -2.62 9.48 -3.01
C VAL A 99 -4.10 9.79 -2.89
N ILE A 100 -4.93 8.76 -3.01
CA ILE A 100 -6.35 8.82 -2.68
C ILE A 100 -6.51 8.20 -1.30
N LEU A 101 -6.88 8.99 -0.30
CA LEU A 101 -6.90 8.58 1.09
C LEU A 101 -8.29 8.82 1.70
N SER A 102 -8.86 7.77 2.27
CA SER A 102 -10.08 7.88 3.07
C SER A 102 -9.78 8.24 4.53
N ASP A 103 -10.84 8.47 5.32
CA ASP A 103 -10.72 8.64 6.77
C ASP A 103 -10.02 7.44 7.41
N ILE A 104 -9.05 7.71 8.27
CA ILE A 104 -8.43 6.69 9.12
C ILE A 104 -9.20 6.61 10.42
N LEU A 105 -9.99 5.53 10.57
CA LEU A 105 -10.95 5.38 11.67
C LEU A 105 -10.33 4.80 12.95
N GLN A 106 -9.26 4.02 12.82
CA GLN A 106 -8.61 3.34 13.95
C GLN A 106 -7.27 3.98 14.24
N SER A 107 -7.24 4.95 15.14
CA SER A 107 -6.01 5.60 15.59
C SER A 107 -6.09 5.92 17.07
N GLU A 108 -4.99 5.69 17.79
CA GLU A 108 -4.81 6.13 19.18
C GLU A 108 -4.54 7.64 19.28
N LEU A 109 -4.21 8.28 18.15
CA LEU A 109 -3.92 9.71 18.09
C LEU A 109 -5.21 10.52 17.96
N ARG A 110 -5.20 11.74 18.49
CA ARG A 110 -6.26 12.71 18.20
C ARG A 110 -6.27 13.05 16.72
N GLU A 111 -7.44 13.31 16.17
CA GLU A 111 -7.66 13.60 14.74
C GLU A 111 -6.65 14.65 14.22
N GLU A 112 -6.51 15.77 14.92
CA GLU A 112 -5.58 16.83 14.51
C GLU A 112 -4.12 16.39 14.44
N GLU A 113 -3.68 15.58 15.40
CA GLU A 113 -2.32 15.06 15.45
C GLU A 113 -2.08 14.02 14.35
N LEU A 114 -3.05 13.14 14.13
CA LEU A 114 -3.00 12.13 13.09
C LEU A 114 -2.82 12.77 11.70
N TYR A 115 -3.69 13.71 11.35
CA TYR A 115 -3.64 14.31 10.01
C TYR A 115 -2.48 15.29 9.84
N ASP A 116 -1.93 15.86 10.91
CA ASP A 116 -0.67 16.61 10.83
C ASP A 116 0.51 15.67 10.49
N LYS A 117 0.58 14.49 11.13
CA LYS A 117 1.57 13.46 10.81
C LYS A 117 1.43 12.95 9.38
N ILE A 118 0.20 12.68 8.94
CA ILE A 118 -0.09 12.22 7.58
C ILE A 118 0.35 13.28 6.54
N ALA A 119 -0.02 14.53 6.73
CA ALA A 119 0.35 15.61 5.81
C ALA A 119 1.88 15.77 5.68
N LYS A 120 2.60 15.66 6.80
CA LYS A 120 4.07 15.66 6.82
C LYS A 120 4.64 14.43 6.11
N LEU A 121 4.07 13.25 6.36
CA LEU A 121 4.49 12.00 5.74
C LEU A 121 4.35 12.07 4.21
N LEU A 122 3.18 12.45 3.69
CA LEU A 122 2.94 12.57 2.25
C LEU A 122 3.95 13.52 1.59
N LYS A 123 4.17 14.68 2.20
CA LYS A 123 5.16 15.65 1.70
C LYS A 123 6.58 15.07 1.70
N ASN A 124 7.00 14.41 2.78
CA ASN A 124 8.34 13.84 2.91
C ASN A 124 8.59 12.66 1.96
N LYS A 125 7.53 11.91 1.63
CA LYS A 125 7.58 10.82 0.65
C LYS A 125 7.44 11.28 -0.81
N GLY A 126 7.35 12.59 -1.05
CA GLY A 126 7.33 13.16 -2.39
C GLY A 126 6.00 12.99 -3.13
N VAL A 127 4.89 12.89 -2.39
CA VAL A 127 3.55 12.91 -2.98
C VAL A 127 3.26 14.30 -3.54
N ASN A 128 2.79 14.35 -4.78
CA ASN A 128 2.52 15.61 -5.48
C ASN A 128 1.07 16.09 -5.28
N PHE A 129 0.14 15.13 -5.19
CA PHE A 129 -1.27 15.41 -5.10
C PHE A 129 -1.96 14.45 -4.14
N VAL A 130 -2.84 14.95 -3.29
CA VAL A 130 -3.70 14.16 -2.41
C VAL A 130 -5.16 14.43 -2.69
N VAL A 131 -5.93 13.35 -2.81
CA VAL A 131 -7.39 13.36 -2.82
C VAL A 131 -7.87 12.76 -1.50
N GLY A 132 -8.45 13.57 -0.65
CA GLY A 132 -9.01 13.13 0.63
C GLY A 132 -10.52 12.84 0.50
N ILE A 133 -10.97 11.68 0.96
CA ILE A 133 -12.37 11.27 0.91
C ILE A 133 -12.83 10.94 2.32
N GLY A 134 -13.68 11.77 2.90
CA GLY A 134 -14.23 11.58 4.25
C GLY A 134 -14.36 12.88 5.01
N GLU A 135 -15.15 12.86 6.08
CA GLU A 135 -15.43 14.06 6.88
C GLU A 135 -14.24 14.47 7.76
N ALA A 136 -13.51 13.48 8.34
CA ALA A 136 -12.41 13.77 9.24
C ALA A 136 -11.23 14.35 8.48
N ILE A 137 -10.80 13.74 7.38
CA ILE A 137 -9.71 14.25 6.54
C ILE A 137 -10.05 15.61 5.93
N SER A 138 -11.32 15.83 5.54
CA SER A 138 -11.78 17.10 4.98
C SER A 138 -11.75 18.24 6.00
N ARG A 139 -12.07 17.99 7.27
CA ARG A 139 -11.91 18.99 8.35
C ARG A 139 -10.47 19.45 8.52
N GLN A 140 -9.50 18.57 8.22
CA GLN A 140 -8.07 18.80 8.43
C GLN A 140 -7.33 19.22 7.14
N LYS A 141 -8.04 19.55 6.07
CA LYS A 141 -7.50 19.87 4.73
C LYS A 141 -6.40 20.94 4.73
N GLU A 142 -6.44 21.90 5.66
CA GLU A 142 -5.46 22.99 5.73
C GLU A 142 -4.05 22.54 6.16
N LYS A 143 -3.92 21.32 6.73
CA LYS A 143 -2.64 20.73 7.10
C LYS A 143 -1.83 20.28 5.87
N PHE A 144 -2.51 19.88 4.81
CA PHE A 144 -1.88 19.41 3.59
C PHE A 144 -1.36 20.58 2.76
N LYS A 145 -0.04 20.65 2.58
CA LYS A 145 0.67 21.76 1.87
C LYS A 145 1.16 21.34 0.48
N ILE A 146 0.57 20.30 -0.09
CA ILE A 146 0.73 19.85 -1.47
C ILE A 146 -0.55 20.14 -2.26
N ARG A 147 -0.57 19.88 -3.57
CA ARG A 147 -1.82 19.95 -4.35
C ARG A 147 -2.84 19.01 -3.70
N LYS A 148 -4.07 19.46 -3.55
CA LYS A 148 -5.07 18.75 -2.74
C LYS A 148 -6.49 18.99 -3.22
N GLU A 149 -7.32 17.97 -3.12
CA GLU A 149 -8.77 18.03 -3.25
C GLU A 149 -9.42 17.16 -2.17
N PHE A 150 -10.60 17.57 -1.69
CA PHE A 150 -11.28 16.90 -0.59
C PHE A 150 -12.76 16.78 -0.87
N TYR A 151 -13.29 15.59 -0.58
CA TYR A 151 -14.68 15.22 -0.79
C TYR A 151 -15.24 14.63 0.50
N LYS A 152 -16.52 14.87 0.75
CA LYS A 152 -17.21 14.39 1.94
C LYS A 152 -17.29 12.86 1.97
N ASP A 153 -17.54 12.27 0.81
CA ASP A 153 -17.71 10.84 0.63
C ASP A 153 -17.34 10.41 -0.82
N THR A 154 -17.32 9.10 -1.04
CA THR A 154 -17.00 8.51 -2.35
C THR A 154 -18.02 8.91 -3.43
N LYS A 155 -19.29 9.16 -3.05
CA LYS A 155 -20.33 9.53 -4.01
C LYS A 155 -20.06 10.94 -4.56
N GLU A 156 -19.74 11.89 -3.69
CA GLU A 156 -19.36 13.25 -4.08
C GLU A 156 -18.09 13.21 -4.95
N PHE A 157 -17.08 12.47 -4.54
CA PHE A 157 -15.85 12.30 -5.32
C PHE A 157 -16.14 11.79 -6.74
N LEU A 158 -16.92 10.72 -6.88
CA LEU A 158 -17.25 10.15 -8.20
C LEU A 158 -18.17 11.04 -9.04
N SER A 159 -18.97 11.91 -8.42
CA SER A 159 -19.84 12.86 -9.10
C SER A 159 -19.07 14.07 -9.64
N ASP A 160 -18.13 14.58 -8.85
CA ASP A 160 -17.54 15.90 -9.06
C ASP A 160 -16.10 15.84 -9.60
N TYR A 161 -15.37 14.75 -9.35
CA TYR A 161 -14.01 14.58 -9.84
C TYR A 161 -13.97 13.83 -11.17
N PRO A 162 -13.39 14.42 -12.22
CA PRO A 162 -13.22 13.72 -13.49
C PRO A 162 -12.08 12.70 -13.38
N VAL A 163 -12.41 11.47 -12.97
CA VAL A 163 -11.40 10.40 -12.75
C VAL A 163 -10.57 10.10 -13.99
N GLU A 164 -11.10 10.38 -15.19
CA GLU A 164 -10.39 10.29 -16.45
C GLU A 164 -9.28 11.34 -16.62
N SER A 165 -9.24 12.35 -15.74
CA SER A 165 -8.17 13.36 -15.73
C SER A 165 -6.84 12.85 -15.17
N PHE A 166 -6.83 11.72 -14.48
CA PHE A 166 -5.59 11.06 -14.09
C PHE A 166 -4.83 10.57 -15.33
N HIS A 167 -3.56 10.98 -15.45
CA HIS A 167 -2.73 10.77 -16.64
C HIS A 167 -1.27 10.60 -16.26
N ASN A 168 -0.62 9.53 -16.68
CA ASN A 168 0.81 9.29 -16.46
C ASN A 168 1.22 9.40 -14.98
N GLN A 169 0.41 8.84 -14.08
CA GLN A 169 0.58 8.97 -12.63
C GLN A 169 0.66 7.61 -11.96
N LEU A 170 1.36 7.57 -10.84
CA LEU A 170 1.28 6.48 -9.87
C LEU A 170 0.32 6.90 -8.75
N ILE A 171 -0.74 6.12 -8.56
CA ILE A 171 -1.84 6.40 -7.64
C ILE A 171 -1.84 5.37 -6.53
#